data_79bef162745cc06aab456b1690fa8541
#
_entry.id   79bef162745cc06aab456b1690fa8541
#
_cell.length_a   1.000
_cell.length_b   1.000
_cell.length_c   1.000
_cell.angle_alpha   90.00
_cell.angle_beta   90.00
_cell.angle_gamma   90.00
#
_symmetry.space_group_name_H-M   'P 1'
#
loop_
_entity.id
_entity.type
_entity.pdbx_description
1 polymer ?
#
loop_
_entity_poly.entity_id
_entity_poly.type
_entity_poly.pdbx_seq_one_letter_code
_entity_poly.pdbx_strand_id
1 'polypeptide(L)'
;TGGSITGIGRKLKEVYPNIQIHGIRPEVWPGIEGLKPLGSPEDIVPKILDESVVDEWIYVTADEAKHWCQVLAKQGIFVGQSSGCYIAACFKLIEKISEGRIVTIFNDFGDRYFSAGLWS
;
A
#
# COMPACT_ATOMS: atom_id res chain seq x y z
N THR A 1 9.98 -4.99 2.70
CA THR A 1 11.27 -4.53 3.30
C THR A 1 11.33 -3.01 3.47
N GLY A 2 10.56 -2.23 2.75
CA GLY A 2 10.58 -0.77 2.78
C GLY A 2 11.62 -0.13 1.85
N GLY A 3 12.32 -0.92 1.03
CA GLY A 3 13.29 -0.40 0.08
C GLY A 3 12.68 0.50 -0.99
N SER A 4 11.52 0.11 -1.52
CA SER A 4 10.81 0.91 -2.54
C SER A 4 10.34 2.25 -1.99
N ILE A 5 9.63 2.27 -0.86
CA ILE A 5 9.15 3.52 -0.27
C ILE A 5 10.29 4.43 0.13
N THR A 6 11.38 3.88 0.66
CA THR A 6 12.57 4.65 1.04
C THR A 6 13.25 5.26 -0.18
N GLY A 7 13.57 4.46 -1.18
CA GLY A 7 14.29 4.91 -2.37
C GLY A 7 13.47 5.90 -3.21
N ILE A 8 12.22 5.56 -3.48
CA ILE A 8 11.31 6.45 -4.23
C ILE A 8 11.05 7.73 -3.44
N GLY A 9 10.75 7.60 -2.15
CA GLY A 9 10.44 8.75 -1.30
C GLY A 9 11.61 9.74 -1.20
N ARG A 10 12.83 9.25 -0.97
CA ARG A 10 14.03 10.09 -0.99
C ARG A 10 14.19 10.82 -2.32
N LYS A 11 14.09 10.09 -3.44
CA LYS A 11 14.30 10.68 -4.76
C LYS A 11 13.21 11.69 -5.11
N LEU A 12 11.98 11.41 -4.81
CA LEU A 12 10.88 12.34 -5.08
C LEU A 12 10.98 13.59 -4.22
N LYS A 13 11.36 13.49 -2.96
CA LYS A 13 11.54 14.67 -2.08
C LYS A 13 12.70 15.56 -2.50
N GLU A 14 13.75 15.02 -3.13
CA GLU A 14 14.82 15.83 -3.74
C GLU A 14 14.29 16.70 -4.88
N VAL A 15 13.39 16.17 -5.71
CA VAL A 15 12.87 16.87 -6.91
C VAL A 15 11.65 17.71 -6.56
N TYR A 16 10.79 17.22 -5.69
CA TYR A 16 9.53 17.84 -5.26
C TYR A 16 9.49 17.96 -3.74
N PRO A 17 10.09 19.02 -3.15
CA PRO A 17 10.23 19.13 -1.69
C PRO A 17 8.92 19.08 -0.90
N ASN A 18 7.80 19.43 -1.53
CA ASN A 18 6.46 19.45 -0.90
C ASN A 18 5.65 18.16 -1.13
N ILE A 19 6.23 17.15 -1.80
CA ILE A 19 5.53 15.90 -2.03
C ILE A 19 5.27 15.19 -0.70
N GLN A 20 4.08 14.61 -0.58
CA GLN A 20 3.72 13.78 0.56
C GLN A 20 3.93 12.31 0.22
N ILE A 21 4.63 11.59 1.07
CA ILE A 21 4.86 10.15 0.95
C ILE A 21 4.02 9.45 2.01
N HIS A 22 3.02 8.71 1.55
CA HIS A 22 2.13 7.94 2.42
C HIS A 22 2.54 6.48 2.42
N GLY A 23 2.87 5.96 3.59
CA GLY A 23 3.11 4.55 3.81
C GLY A 23 1.81 3.82 4.19
N ILE A 24 1.74 2.53 3.91
CA ILE A 24 0.58 1.72 4.27
C ILE A 24 0.99 0.73 5.34
N ARG A 25 0.19 0.67 6.41
CA ARG A 25 0.27 -0.35 7.45
C ARG A 25 -0.86 -1.34 7.26
N PRO A 26 -0.54 -2.58 6.87
CA PRO A 26 -1.55 -3.61 6.72
C PRO A 26 -2.01 -4.13 8.09
N GLU A 27 -3.23 -4.63 8.12
CA GLU A 27 -3.73 -5.43 9.22
C GLU A 27 -2.79 -6.60 9.56
N VAL A 28 -2.58 -6.86 10.85
CA VAL A 28 -1.66 -7.91 11.30
C VAL A 28 -2.20 -9.30 11.00
N TRP A 29 -3.49 -9.52 11.22
CA TRP A 29 -4.17 -10.78 10.97
C TRP A 29 -5.57 -10.54 10.40
N PRO A 30 -5.97 -11.22 9.31
CA PRO A 30 -5.26 -12.28 8.58
C PRO A 30 -4.07 -11.80 7.74
N GLY A 31 -3.83 -10.49 7.69
CA GLY A 31 -2.75 -9.90 6.92
C GLY A 31 -3.11 -9.66 5.45
N ILE A 32 -2.17 -9.05 4.74
CA ILE A 32 -2.28 -8.74 3.32
C ILE A 32 -1.06 -9.31 2.61
N GLU A 33 -1.28 -10.18 1.64
CA GLU A 33 -0.20 -10.78 0.86
C GLU A 33 0.70 -9.72 0.22
N GLY A 34 2.02 -9.88 0.41
CA GLY A 34 3.02 -8.95 -0.10
C GLY A 34 3.34 -7.77 0.82
N LEU A 35 2.56 -7.57 1.89
CA LEU A 35 2.81 -6.50 2.87
C LEU A 35 3.11 -7.09 4.25
N LYS A 36 4.22 -6.63 4.84
CA LYS A 36 4.57 -7.01 6.21
C LYS A 36 4.05 -5.95 7.18
N PRO A 37 3.23 -6.32 8.17
CA PRO A 37 2.90 -5.42 9.26
C PRO A 37 4.16 -5.16 10.08
N LEU A 38 4.37 -3.91 10.48
CA LEU A 38 5.44 -3.48 11.38
C LEU A 38 4.79 -2.68 12.50
N GLY A 39 5.29 -2.82 13.70
CA GLY A 39 4.81 -2.05 14.85
C GLY A 39 4.75 -2.81 16.17
N SER A 40 4.97 -4.14 16.15
CA SER A 40 5.21 -4.90 17.37
C SER A 40 6.65 -4.71 17.84
N PRO A 41 6.91 -4.67 19.17
CA PRO A 41 8.27 -4.60 19.70
C PRO A 41 9.19 -5.76 19.27
N GLU A 42 8.60 -6.87 18.85
CA GLU A 42 9.32 -8.09 18.42
C GLU A 42 9.62 -8.08 16.91
N ASP A 43 9.10 -7.09 16.17
CA ASP A 43 9.29 -7.01 14.73
C ASP A 43 10.73 -6.65 14.38
N ILE A 44 11.29 -7.40 13.45
CA ILE A 44 12.56 -7.03 12.84
C ILE A 44 12.29 -5.92 11.83
N VAL A 45 12.62 -4.68 12.17
CA VAL A 45 12.56 -3.56 11.25
C VAL A 45 13.70 -3.68 10.24
N PRO A 46 13.40 -3.77 8.93
CA PRO A 46 14.46 -3.86 7.92
C PRO A 46 15.36 -2.63 7.95
N LYS A 47 16.67 -2.84 7.93
CA LYS A 47 17.67 -1.75 7.98
C LYS A 47 17.57 -0.78 6.79
N ILE A 48 16.99 -1.23 5.65
CA ILE A 48 16.81 -0.40 4.47
C ILE A 48 15.63 0.55 4.61
N LEU A 49 14.70 0.27 5.51
CA LEU A 49 13.55 1.15 5.75
C LEU A 49 13.99 2.41 6.49
N ASP A 50 13.76 3.55 5.86
CA ASP A 50 13.91 4.86 6.47
C ASP A 50 12.52 5.47 6.68
N GLU A 51 12.00 5.33 7.89
CA GLU A 51 10.66 5.84 8.23
C GLU A 51 10.57 7.37 8.15
N SER A 52 11.70 8.08 8.20
CA SER A 52 11.72 9.55 8.12
C SER A 52 11.27 10.09 6.76
N VAL A 53 11.29 9.27 5.70
CA VAL A 53 10.77 9.68 4.38
C VAL A 53 9.25 9.61 4.29
N VAL A 54 8.59 8.93 5.23
CA VAL A 54 7.13 8.74 5.25
C VAL A 54 6.49 9.86 6.07
N ASP A 55 5.60 10.59 5.45
CA ASP A 55 4.90 11.71 6.10
C ASP A 55 3.68 11.24 6.91
N GLU A 56 2.99 10.21 6.42
CA GLU A 56 1.82 9.64 7.09
C GLU A 56 1.72 8.14 6.81
N TRP A 57 1.26 7.38 7.80
CA TRP A 57 0.93 5.98 7.68
C TRP A 57 -0.60 5.78 7.63
N ILE A 58 -1.06 5.02 6.64
CA ILE A 58 -2.48 4.70 6.45
C ILE A 58 -2.70 3.23 6.76
N TYR A 59 -3.57 2.95 7.72
CA TYR A 59 -3.96 1.58 8.06
C TYR A 59 -5.02 1.06 7.09
N VAL A 60 -4.84 -0.19 6.63
CA VAL A 60 -5.76 -0.87 5.71
C VAL A 60 -5.98 -2.30 6.17
N THR A 61 -7.24 -2.72 6.23
CA THR A 61 -7.63 -4.09 6.57
C THR A 61 -7.55 -5.04 5.38
N ALA A 62 -7.49 -6.35 5.66
CA ALA A 62 -7.51 -7.37 4.62
C ALA A 62 -8.82 -7.34 3.80
N ASP A 63 -9.95 -7.07 4.46
CA ASP A 63 -11.25 -6.97 3.80
C ASP A 63 -11.34 -5.76 2.85
N GLU A 64 -10.80 -4.62 3.25
CA GLU A 64 -10.70 -3.44 2.37
C GLU A 64 -9.83 -3.74 1.14
N ALA A 65 -8.68 -4.38 1.33
CA ALA A 65 -7.81 -4.76 0.21
C ALA A 65 -8.51 -5.76 -0.74
N LYS A 66 -9.19 -6.77 -0.19
CA LYS A 66 -9.99 -7.73 -0.97
C LYS A 66 -11.10 -7.03 -1.76
N HIS A 67 -11.86 -6.16 -1.12
CA HIS A 67 -12.93 -5.39 -1.76
C HIS A 67 -12.41 -4.65 -2.99
N TRP A 68 -11.31 -3.92 -2.86
CA TRP A 68 -10.75 -3.16 -3.97
C TRP A 68 -10.15 -4.04 -5.07
N CYS A 69 -9.57 -5.19 -4.74
CA CYS A 69 -9.20 -6.18 -5.77
C CYS A 69 -10.40 -6.60 -6.60
N GLN A 70 -11.54 -6.86 -5.96
CA GLN A 70 -12.78 -7.25 -6.66
C GLN A 70 -13.35 -6.12 -7.53
N VAL A 71 -13.33 -4.89 -7.02
CA VAL A 71 -13.78 -3.70 -7.76
C VAL A 71 -12.92 -3.50 -9.02
N LEU A 72 -11.59 -3.56 -8.86
CA LEU A 72 -10.64 -3.41 -9.96
C LEU A 72 -10.79 -4.52 -11.00
N ALA A 73 -10.96 -5.77 -10.55
CA ALA A 73 -11.15 -6.92 -11.46
C ALA A 73 -12.41 -6.76 -12.33
N LYS A 74 -13.50 -6.25 -11.76
CA LYS A 74 -14.74 -5.93 -12.53
C LYS A 74 -14.53 -4.84 -13.59
N GLN A 75 -13.48 -4.02 -13.42
CA GLN A 75 -13.10 -2.99 -14.40
C GLN A 75 -12.01 -3.50 -15.39
N GLY A 76 -11.68 -4.79 -15.35
CA GLY A 76 -10.65 -5.37 -16.20
C GLY A 76 -9.22 -5.17 -15.68
N ILE A 77 -9.06 -4.69 -14.46
CA ILE A 77 -7.75 -4.47 -13.82
C ILE A 77 -7.51 -5.60 -12.82
N PHE A 78 -6.75 -6.61 -13.24
CA PHE A 78 -6.52 -7.83 -12.46
C PHE A 78 -5.18 -7.76 -11.74
N VAL A 79 -5.20 -7.37 -10.47
CA VAL A 79 -4.02 -7.09 -9.65
C VAL A 79 -4.02 -7.89 -8.35
N GLY A 80 -2.85 -7.98 -7.72
CA GLY A 80 -2.68 -8.66 -6.45
C GLY A 80 -3.24 -7.88 -5.25
N GLN A 81 -3.28 -8.56 -4.11
CA GLN A 81 -3.90 -8.04 -2.88
C GLN A 81 -3.24 -6.74 -2.38
N SER A 82 -1.92 -6.61 -2.48
CA SER A 82 -1.23 -5.39 -2.10
C SER A 82 -1.66 -4.18 -2.93
N SER A 83 -1.93 -4.38 -4.22
CA SER A 83 -2.42 -3.31 -5.10
C SER A 83 -3.84 -2.88 -4.72
N GLY A 84 -4.71 -3.82 -4.35
CA GLY A 84 -6.02 -3.50 -3.76
C GLY A 84 -5.90 -2.69 -2.47
N CYS A 85 -4.93 -3.04 -1.64
CA CYS A 85 -4.60 -2.29 -0.43
C CYS A 85 -4.17 -0.84 -0.73
N TYR A 86 -3.36 -0.63 -1.76
CA TYR A 86 -2.94 0.71 -2.15
C TYR A 86 -4.11 1.56 -2.63
N ILE A 87 -5.05 0.98 -3.36
CA ILE A 87 -6.26 1.70 -3.78
C ILE A 87 -7.16 2.02 -2.58
N ALA A 88 -7.33 1.10 -1.62
CA ALA A 88 -8.05 1.39 -0.38
C ALA A 88 -7.45 2.62 0.33
N ALA A 89 -6.13 2.68 0.45
CA ALA A 89 -5.43 3.81 1.04
C ALA A 89 -5.62 5.11 0.24
N CYS A 90 -5.59 5.04 -1.10
CA CYS A 90 -5.85 6.20 -1.95
C CYS A 90 -7.25 6.78 -1.70
N PHE A 91 -8.28 5.94 -1.55
CA PHE A 91 -9.64 6.41 -1.26
C PHE A 91 -9.76 7.03 0.12
N LYS A 92 -9.09 6.47 1.14
CA LYS A 92 -9.02 7.11 2.47
C LYS A 92 -8.35 8.48 2.41
N LEU A 93 -7.32 8.63 1.56
CA LEU A 93 -6.63 9.90 1.38
C LEU A 93 -7.50 10.93 0.64
N ILE A 94 -8.25 10.51 -0.39
CA ILE A 94 -9.16 11.38 -1.16
C ILE A 94 -10.19 12.05 -0.24
N GLU A 95 -10.64 11.37 0.80
CA GLU A 95 -11.59 11.94 1.76
C GLU A 95 -10.99 13.11 2.58
N LYS A 96 -9.66 13.20 2.66
CA LYS A 96 -8.95 14.20 3.47
C LYS A 96 -8.40 15.37 2.66
N ILE A 97 -8.32 15.26 1.34
CA ILE A 97 -7.76 16.29 0.45
C ILE A 97 -8.83 16.82 -0.50
N SER A 98 -8.79 18.12 -0.79
CA SER A 98 -9.74 18.77 -1.70
C SER A 98 -9.28 18.76 -3.15
N GLU A 99 -7.98 18.73 -3.38
CA GLU A 99 -7.37 18.74 -4.72
C GLU A 99 -5.98 18.09 -4.68
N GLY A 100 -5.50 17.65 -5.82
CA GLY A 100 -4.16 17.10 -5.95
C GLY A 100 -4.08 15.90 -6.88
N ARG A 101 -2.89 15.32 -6.95
CA ARG A 101 -2.62 14.10 -7.71
C ARG A 101 -2.07 13.04 -6.78
N ILE A 102 -2.70 11.87 -6.77
CA ILE A 102 -2.24 10.69 -6.04
C ILE A 102 -1.64 9.72 -7.06
N VAL A 103 -0.46 9.21 -6.76
CA VAL A 103 0.24 8.21 -7.58
C VAL A 103 0.50 6.98 -6.73
N THR A 104 0.17 5.81 -7.25
CA THR A 104 0.48 4.52 -6.64
C THR A 104 1.01 3.55 -7.69
N ILE A 105 1.43 2.37 -7.25
CA ILE A 105 2.01 1.34 -8.12
C ILE A 105 1.18 0.07 -7.97
N PHE A 106 0.90 -0.60 -9.09
CA PHE A 106 0.43 -1.98 -9.08
C PHE A 106 1.63 -2.90 -9.27
N ASN A 107 1.96 -3.65 -8.23
CA ASN A 107 3.21 -4.41 -8.16
C ASN A 107 3.16 -5.72 -8.94
N ASP A 108 2.01 -6.38 -8.99
CA ASP A 108 1.84 -7.70 -9.60
C ASP A 108 0.40 -7.95 -10.05
N PHE A 109 0.25 -9.03 -10.82
CA PHE A 109 -1.04 -9.50 -11.28
C PHE A 109 -1.75 -10.37 -10.25
N GLY A 110 -3.08 -10.46 -10.39
CA GLY A 110 -3.93 -11.23 -9.50
C GLY A 110 -3.80 -12.75 -9.63
N ASP A 111 -3.19 -13.26 -10.68
CA ASP A 111 -3.03 -14.69 -10.98
C ASP A 111 -2.29 -15.47 -9.89
N ARG A 112 -1.42 -14.81 -9.13
CA ARG A 112 -0.69 -15.40 -8.01
C ARG A 112 -1.55 -15.68 -6.77
N TYR A 113 -2.76 -15.14 -6.70
CA TYR A 113 -3.55 -15.06 -5.48
C TYR A 113 -4.89 -15.79 -5.56
N PHE A 114 -5.05 -16.74 -6.50
CA PHE A 114 -6.27 -17.55 -6.58
C PHE A 114 -6.54 -18.33 -5.31
N SER A 115 -5.48 -18.87 -4.68
CA SER A 115 -5.59 -19.60 -3.42
C SER A 115 -5.99 -18.72 -2.22
N ALA A 116 -5.80 -17.42 -2.32
CA ALA A 116 -6.18 -16.47 -1.27
C ALA A 116 -7.68 -16.13 -1.27
N GLY A 117 -8.45 -16.64 -2.25
CA GLY A 117 -9.90 -16.43 -2.32
C GLY A 117 -10.33 -14.98 -2.50
N LEU A 118 -9.50 -14.15 -3.16
CA LEU A 118 -9.78 -12.73 -3.32
C LEU A 118 -11.00 -12.44 -4.19
N TRP A 119 -11.31 -13.33 -5.14
CA TRP A 119 -12.37 -13.16 -6.13
C TRP A 119 -13.53 -14.15 -5.98
N SER A 120 -13.50 -14.95 -4.95
CA SER A 120 -14.57 -15.90 -4.63
C SER A 120 -15.57 -15.35 -3.62
#